data_705ebb4e5ef35ebc633b548a3377257d
#
_entry.id   705ebb4e5ef35ebc633b548a3377257d
#
_cell.length_a   1.000
_cell.length_b   1.000
_cell.length_c   1.000
_cell.angle_alpha   90.00
_cell.angle_beta   90.00
_cell.angle_gamma   90.00
#
_symmetry.space_group_name_H-M   'P 1'
#
loop_
_entity.id
_entity.type
_entity.pdbx_description
1 polymer ?
#
loop_
_entity_poly.entity_id
_entity_poly.type
_entity_poly.pdbx_seq_one_letter_code
_entity_poly.pdbx_strand_id
1 'polypeptide(L)'
;MKRIFLDTNVLIDLICCRKPFVQEAERIFVMGDMKKISIGISALSFINTVYIAGKYHFNVLEVIESLKKIASFVSITDLNEAIIKQAMDCGWKDFEDAVQYQSALSFSVDCIVTRNPKDSVNSIVPV
;
A
#
# COMPACT_ATOMS: atom_id res chain seq x y z
N MET A 1 18.74 5.07 -1.44
CA MET A 1 17.68 4.23 -2.04
C MET A 1 16.35 4.97 -1.91
N LYS A 2 15.62 5.07 -3.02
CA LYS A 2 14.33 5.77 -3.03
C LYS A 2 13.29 5.01 -2.22
N ARG A 3 12.54 5.72 -1.38
CA ARG A 3 11.49 5.14 -0.52
C ARG A 3 10.14 5.41 -1.16
N ILE A 4 9.44 4.34 -1.53
CA ILE A 4 8.17 4.41 -2.25
C ILE A 4 7.08 3.75 -1.41
N PHE A 5 5.97 4.45 -1.23
CA PHE A 5 4.80 3.91 -0.55
C PHE A 5 3.78 3.47 -1.60
N LEU A 6 3.25 2.26 -1.46
CA LEU A 6 2.26 1.72 -2.38
C LEU A 6 0.87 1.76 -1.74
N ASP A 7 -0.10 2.27 -2.49
CA ASP A 7 -1.50 2.24 -2.11
C ASP A 7 -2.03 0.80 -2.14
N THR A 8 -3.12 0.58 -1.41
CA THR A 8 -3.76 -0.75 -1.30
C THR A 8 -4.06 -1.37 -2.65
N ASN A 9 -4.54 -0.58 -3.62
CA ASN A 9 -4.88 -1.11 -4.94
C ASN A 9 -3.70 -1.76 -5.65
N VAL A 10 -2.48 -1.25 -5.47
CA VAL A 10 -1.29 -1.82 -6.10
C VAL A 10 -1.03 -3.22 -5.54
N LEU A 11 -1.17 -3.40 -4.22
CA LEU A 11 -1.00 -4.71 -3.59
C LEU A 11 -2.09 -5.69 -4.04
N ILE A 12 -3.34 -5.23 -4.09
CA ILE A 12 -4.46 -6.08 -4.55
C ILE A 12 -4.27 -6.48 -6.01
N ASP A 13 -3.81 -5.55 -6.86
CA ASP A 13 -3.55 -5.83 -8.27
C ASP A 13 -2.55 -6.99 -8.43
N LEU A 14 -1.51 -7.01 -7.60
CA LEU A 14 -0.54 -8.09 -7.61
C LEU A 14 -1.14 -9.41 -7.12
N ILE A 15 -1.75 -9.40 -5.94
CA ILE A 15 -2.27 -10.61 -5.28
C ILE A 15 -3.41 -11.25 -6.08
N CYS A 16 -4.33 -10.43 -6.60
CA CYS A 16 -5.50 -10.89 -7.35
C CYS A 16 -5.27 -10.94 -8.86
N CYS A 17 -4.06 -10.64 -9.32
CA CYS A 17 -3.69 -10.64 -10.75
C CYS A 17 -4.66 -9.83 -11.61
N ARG A 18 -5.01 -8.62 -11.16
CA ARG A 18 -6.01 -7.79 -11.84
C ARG A 18 -5.43 -7.15 -13.10
N LYS A 19 -6.01 -7.49 -14.24
CA LYS A 19 -5.66 -6.88 -15.53
C LYS A 19 -6.39 -5.53 -15.69
N PRO A 20 -5.79 -4.53 -16.33
CA PRO A 20 -4.46 -4.52 -16.95
C PRO A 20 -3.32 -4.12 -16.01
N PHE A 21 -3.58 -3.99 -14.71
CA PHE A 21 -2.68 -3.35 -13.74
C PHE A 21 -1.59 -4.27 -13.18
N VAL A 22 -1.80 -5.59 -13.25
CA VAL A 22 -0.90 -6.56 -12.60
C VAL A 22 0.54 -6.48 -13.11
N GLN A 23 0.75 -6.22 -14.39
CA GLN A 23 2.11 -6.15 -14.95
C GLN A 23 2.93 -5.01 -14.37
N GLU A 24 2.32 -3.83 -14.22
CA GLU A 24 3.00 -2.69 -13.61
C GLU A 24 3.26 -2.92 -12.12
N ALA A 25 2.30 -3.52 -11.42
CA ALA A 25 2.49 -3.90 -10.02
C ALA A 25 3.67 -4.87 -9.89
N GLU A 26 3.75 -5.89 -10.72
CA GLU A 26 4.86 -6.85 -10.72
C GLU A 26 6.22 -6.16 -10.89
N ARG A 27 6.32 -5.21 -11.81
CA ARG A 27 7.57 -4.46 -12.03
C ARG A 27 8.04 -3.75 -10.78
N ILE A 28 7.10 -3.09 -10.07
CA ILE A 28 7.43 -2.36 -8.84
C ILE A 28 7.93 -3.33 -7.77
N PHE A 29 7.23 -4.44 -7.57
CA PHE A 29 7.61 -5.42 -6.56
C PHE A 29 8.94 -6.11 -6.89
N VAL A 30 9.21 -6.38 -8.16
CA VAL A 30 10.51 -6.91 -8.59
C VAL A 30 11.62 -5.93 -8.24
N MET A 31 11.42 -4.64 -8.49
CA MET A 31 12.42 -3.62 -8.13
C MET A 31 12.69 -3.61 -6.62
N GLY A 32 11.66 -3.78 -5.80
CA GLY A 32 11.80 -3.87 -4.35
C GLY A 32 12.56 -5.12 -3.93
N ASP A 33 12.23 -6.26 -4.50
CA ASP A 33 12.91 -7.53 -4.22
C ASP A 33 14.39 -7.47 -4.61
N MET A 34 14.71 -6.79 -5.71
CA MET A 34 16.08 -6.58 -6.17
C MET A 34 16.80 -5.48 -5.40
N LYS A 35 16.17 -4.88 -4.40
CA LYS A 35 16.73 -3.80 -3.56
C LYS A 35 17.12 -2.54 -4.34
N LYS A 36 16.42 -2.27 -5.44
CA LYS A 36 16.60 -1.03 -6.22
C LYS A 36 15.80 0.12 -5.63
N ILE A 37 14.73 -0.20 -4.95
CA ILE A 37 13.88 0.75 -4.21
C ILE A 37 13.52 0.15 -2.86
N SER A 38 13.13 1.02 -1.91
CA SER A 38 12.59 0.59 -0.62
C SER A 38 11.08 0.79 -0.66
N ILE A 39 10.31 -0.29 -0.52
CA ILE A 39 8.86 -0.25 -0.59
C ILE A 39 8.27 -0.24 0.81
N GLY A 40 7.33 0.67 1.06
CA GLY A 40 6.49 0.68 2.24
C GLY A 40 5.04 0.42 1.85
N ILE A 41 4.36 -0.41 2.62
CA ILE A 41 2.94 -0.71 2.46
C ILE A 41 2.31 -0.67 3.85
N SER A 42 1.19 0.01 4.01
CA SER A 42 0.59 0.14 5.34
C SER A 42 0.07 -1.19 5.87
N ALA A 43 0.06 -1.32 7.19
CA ALA A 43 -0.58 -2.45 7.87
C ALA A 43 -2.05 -2.60 7.44
N LEU A 44 -2.74 -1.47 7.25
CA LEU A 44 -4.13 -1.47 6.79
C LEU A 44 -4.27 -2.12 5.40
N SER A 45 -3.33 -1.88 4.49
CA SER A 45 -3.37 -2.47 3.15
C SER A 45 -3.26 -3.99 3.17
N PHE A 46 -2.44 -4.54 4.07
CA PHE A 46 -2.36 -6.01 4.23
C PHE A 46 -3.69 -6.59 4.68
N ILE A 47 -4.34 -5.96 5.65
CA ILE A 47 -5.64 -6.40 6.16
C ILE A 47 -6.70 -6.33 5.07
N ASN A 48 -6.78 -5.19 4.38
CA ASN A 48 -7.76 -4.96 3.31
C ASN A 48 -7.56 -5.92 2.14
N THR A 49 -6.32 -6.24 1.81
CA THR A 49 -6.02 -7.17 0.71
C THR A 49 -6.56 -8.57 1.01
N VAL A 50 -6.36 -9.08 2.22
CA VAL A 50 -6.91 -10.38 2.61
C VAL A 50 -8.43 -10.36 2.55
N TYR A 51 -9.06 -9.31 3.05
CA TYR A 51 -10.51 -9.17 3.06
C TYR A 51 -11.07 -9.15 1.64
N ILE A 52 -10.51 -8.33 0.75
CA ILE A 52 -10.97 -8.20 -0.63
C ILE A 52 -10.72 -9.48 -1.43
N ALA A 53 -9.55 -10.10 -1.27
CA ALA A 53 -9.27 -11.38 -1.93
C ALA A 53 -10.28 -12.46 -1.52
N GLY A 54 -10.65 -12.51 -0.25
CA GLY A 54 -11.68 -13.43 0.24
C GLY A 54 -13.04 -13.19 -0.42
N LYS A 55 -13.41 -11.93 -0.64
CA LYS A 55 -14.65 -11.58 -1.34
C LYS A 55 -14.67 -12.08 -2.79
N TYR A 56 -13.51 -12.11 -3.44
CA TYR A 56 -13.39 -12.64 -4.80
C TYR A 56 -13.13 -14.14 -4.84
N HIS A 57 -13.38 -14.83 -3.72
CA HIS A 57 -13.25 -16.29 -3.60
C HIS A 57 -11.83 -16.84 -3.74
N PHE A 58 -10.81 -16.01 -3.52
CA PHE A 58 -9.44 -16.50 -3.40
C PHE A 58 -9.28 -17.29 -2.11
N ASN A 59 -8.40 -18.29 -2.12
CA ASN A 59 -8.08 -19.03 -0.92
C ASN A 59 -7.27 -18.15 0.04
N VAL A 60 -7.83 -17.87 1.21
CA VAL A 60 -7.23 -16.93 2.17
C VAL A 60 -5.84 -17.39 2.63
N LEU A 61 -5.66 -18.68 2.87
CA LEU A 61 -4.35 -19.19 3.32
C LEU A 61 -3.27 -19.01 2.23
N GLU A 62 -3.63 -19.21 0.96
CA GLU A 62 -2.70 -18.97 -0.15
C GLU A 62 -2.38 -17.48 -0.28
N VAL A 63 -3.36 -16.62 -0.09
CA VAL A 63 -3.14 -15.17 -0.10
C VAL A 63 -2.16 -14.78 1.00
N ILE A 64 -2.34 -15.30 2.20
CA ILE A 64 -1.44 -15.02 3.33
C ILE A 64 -0.02 -15.50 3.02
N GLU A 65 0.15 -16.67 2.40
CA GLU A 65 1.47 -17.15 2.00
C GLU A 65 2.14 -16.22 0.99
N SER A 66 1.37 -15.71 0.02
CA SER A 66 1.88 -14.73 -0.94
C SER A 66 2.28 -13.43 -0.24
N LEU A 67 1.49 -12.97 0.72
CA LEU A 67 1.80 -11.76 1.49
C LEU A 67 3.04 -11.93 2.36
N LYS A 68 3.29 -13.13 2.88
CA LYS A 68 4.53 -13.42 3.62
C LYS A 68 5.75 -13.22 2.74
N LYS A 69 5.71 -13.67 1.49
CA LYS A 69 6.80 -13.47 0.54
C LYS A 69 7.05 -11.99 0.29
N ILE A 70 5.98 -11.23 0.09
CA ILE A 70 6.07 -9.78 -0.12
C ILE A 70 6.65 -9.10 1.12
N ALA A 71 6.18 -9.48 2.31
CA ALA A 71 6.65 -8.91 3.58
C ALA A 71 8.15 -9.15 3.81
N SER A 72 8.75 -10.13 3.12
CA SER A 72 10.18 -10.40 3.28
C SER A 72 11.07 -9.30 2.68
N PHE A 73 10.54 -8.47 1.76
CA PHE A 73 11.33 -7.42 1.12
C PHE A 73 10.65 -6.04 1.12
N VAL A 74 9.48 -5.90 1.74
CA VAL A 74 8.85 -4.59 1.94
C VAL A 74 8.78 -4.26 3.42
N SER A 75 8.66 -2.96 3.75
CA SER A 75 8.38 -2.51 5.10
C SER A 75 6.89 -2.36 5.28
N ILE A 76 6.34 -2.91 6.36
CA ILE A 76 4.95 -2.69 6.73
C ILE A 76 4.92 -1.41 7.57
N THR A 77 4.23 -0.38 7.07
CA THR A 77 4.21 0.92 7.76
C THR A 77 3.14 0.93 8.85
N ASP A 78 3.35 1.82 9.84
CA ASP A 78 2.57 1.81 11.07
C ASP A 78 1.10 2.14 10.87
N LEU A 79 0.29 1.52 11.73
CA LEU A 79 -1.11 1.87 11.97
C LEU A 79 -1.25 1.92 13.49
N ASN A 80 -1.28 3.14 14.05
CA ASN A 80 -1.29 3.34 15.51
C ASN A 80 -2.20 4.51 15.89
N GLU A 81 -2.28 4.80 17.19
CA GLU A 81 -3.13 5.86 17.71
C GLU A 81 -2.79 7.22 17.10
N ALA A 82 -1.51 7.57 17.02
CA ALA A 82 -1.08 8.86 16.48
C ALA A 82 -1.51 9.04 15.02
N ILE A 83 -1.35 8.00 14.21
CA ILE A 83 -1.73 8.01 12.80
C ILE A 83 -3.24 8.20 12.65
N ILE A 84 -4.03 7.49 13.43
CA ILE A 84 -5.49 7.62 13.39
C ILE A 84 -5.93 9.04 13.79
N LYS A 85 -5.36 9.58 14.86
CA LYS A 85 -5.69 10.94 15.31
C LYS A 85 -5.32 11.99 14.28
N GLN A 86 -4.13 11.87 13.67
CA GLN A 86 -3.69 12.78 12.62
C GLN A 86 -4.60 12.69 11.39
N ALA A 87 -5.05 11.50 11.03
CA ALA A 87 -5.96 11.30 9.91
C ALA A 87 -7.31 11.96 10.18
N MET A 88 -7.82 11.87 11.41
CA MET A 88 -9.08 12.54 11.79
C MET A 88 -8.99 14.06 11.70
N ASP A 89 -7.81 14.61 11.96
CA ASP A 89 -7.60 16.07 11.97
C ASP A 89 -7.29 16.66 10.60
N CYS A 90 -6.96 15.84 9.60
CA CYS A 90 -6.50 16.39 8.30
C CYS A 90 -7.64 16.82 7.37
N GLY A 91 -8.89 16.49 7.68
CA GLY A 91 -10.05 16.99 6.94
C GLY A 91 -10.29 16.38 5.57
N TRP A 92 -9.65 15.26 5.26
CA TRP A 92 -9.89 14.58 3.99
C TRP A 92 -11.26 13.90 3.99
N LYS A 93 -11.92 13.89 2.82
CA LYS A 93 -13.22 13.23 2.67
C LYS A 93 -13.15 11.73 2.89
N ASP A 94 -12.12 11.09 2.34
CA ASP A 94 -11.93 9.65 2.49
C ASP A 94 -10.99 9.41 3.68
N PHE A 95 -11.56 8.88 4.77
CA PHE A 95 -10.81 8.62 5.99
C PHE A 95 -9.74 7.57 5.79
N GLU A 96 -10.03 6.53 5.01
CA GLU A 96 -9.05 5.48 4.74
C GLU A 96 -7.84 6.04 3.99
N ASP A 97 -8.07 6.91 3.00
CA ASP A 97 -6.98 7.58 2.28
C ASP A 97 -6.16 8.46 3.21
N ALA A 98 -6.82 9.16 4.15
CA ALA A 98 -6.12 9.97 5.14
C ALA A 98 -5.23 9.11 6.04
N VAL A 99 -5.70 7.95 6.47
CA VAL A 99 -4.91 7.00 7.27
C VAL A 99 -3.72 6.49 6.47
N GLN A 100 -3.93 6.11 5.21
CA GLN A 100 -2.85 5.67 4.33
C GLN A 100 -1.78 6.75 4.18
N TYR A 101 -2.19 7.99 3.96
CA TYR A 101 -1.27 9.10 3.81
C TYR A 101 -0.43 9.32 5.07
N GLN A 102 -1.06 9.32 6.25
CA GLN A 102 -0.33 9.48 7.52
C GLN A 102 0.63 8.33 7.77
N SER A 103 0.24 7.11 7.42
CA SER A 103 1.12 5.95 7.51
C SER A 103 2.32 6.09 6.58
N ALA A 104 2.10 6.59 5.35
CA ALA A 104 3.16 6.87 4.40
C ALA A 104 4.15 7.91 4.94
N LEU A 105 3.65 8.98 5.55
CA LEU A 105 4.51 10.00 6.14
C LEU A 105 5.40 9.41 7.25
N SER A 106 4.88 8.49 8.04
CA SER A 106 5.67 7.83 9.09
C SER A 106 6.82 7.01 8.53
N PHE A 107 6.72 6.58 7.28
CA PHE A 107 7.77 5.85 6.57
C PHE A 107 8.83 6.77 5.94
N SER A 108 8.63 8.09 6.00
CA SER A 108 9.51 9.09 5.38
C SER A 108 9.66 8.85 3.88
N VAL A 109 8.54 8.74 3.18
CA VAL A 109 8.51 8.34 1.78
C VAL A 109 8.96 9.48 0.84
N ASP A 110 9.55 9.10 -0.31
CA ASP A 110 9.88 10.03 -1.39
C ASP A 110 8.70 10.24 -2.34
N CYS A 111 7.89 9.20 -2.56
CA CYS A 111 6.68 9.32 -3.35
C CYS A 111 5.67 8.22 -3.00
N ILE A 112 4.41 8.50 -3.35
CA ILE A 112 3.30 7.56 -3.20
C ILE A 112 2.86 7.11 -4.58
N VAL A 113 2.73 5.80 -4.78
CA VAL A 113 2.25 5.21 -6.03
C VAL A 113 0.82 4.74 -5.83
N THR A 114 -0.09 5.26 -6.65
CA THR A 114 -1.50 4.91 -6.61
C THR A 114 -2.07 4.91 -8.02
N ARG A 115 -3.12 4.11 -8.25
CA ARG A 115 -3.88 4.15 -9.50
C ARG A 115 -4.83 5.33 -9.58
N ASN A 116 -5.08 5.99 -8.45
CA ASN A 116 -6.06 7.06 -8.35
C ASN A 116 -5.44 8.31 -7.68
N PRO A 117 -4.62 9.07 -8.42
CA PRO A 117 -3.94 10.24 -7.87
C PRO A 117 -4.88 11.31 -7.30
N LYS A 118 -6.14 11.35 -7.73
CA LYS A 118 -7.14 12.31 -7.25
C LYS A 118 -7.41 12.15 -5.76
N ASP A 119 -7.23 10.95 -5.21
CA ASP A 119 -7.46 10.69 -3.79
C ASP A 119 -6.39 11.32 -2.91
N SER A 120 -5.31 11.83 -3.50
CA SER A 120 -4.18 12.42 -2.78
C SER A 120 -3.94 13.88 -3.15
N VAL A 121 -4.98 14.63 -3.56
CA VAL A 121 -4.84 16.02 -4.02
C VAL A 121 -4.24 16.94 -2.97
N ASN A 122 -4.39 16.63 -1.67
CA ASN A 122 -3.86 17.43 -0.58
C ASN A 122 -2.51 16.89 -0.06
N SER A 123 -1.90 15.96 -0.78
CA SER A 123 -0.64 15.36 -0.37
C SER A 123 0.50 16.37 -0.47
N ILE A 124 1.40 16.36 0.52
CA ILE A 124 2.66 17.11 0.48
C ILE A 124 3.80 16.28 -0.09
N VAL A 125 3.55 15.01 -0.41
CA VAL A 125 4.51 14.09 -1.01
C VAL A 125 4.09 13.81 -2.45
N PRO A 126 5.03 13.76 -3.42
CA PRO A 126 4.69 13.43 -4.81
C PRO A 126 3.95 12.09 -4.90
N VAL A 127 2.97 12.05 -5.77
CA VAL A 127 2.14 10.86 -5.99
C VAL A 127 2.44 10.23 -7.33
#